data_7dcd0a7c19c56247240d18a4eac9c7ef
#
_entry.id   7dcd0a7c19c56247240d18a4eac9c7ef
#
_cell.length_a   1.000
_cell.length_b   1.000
_cell.length_c   1.000
_cell.angle_alpha   90.00
_cell.angle_beta   90.00
_cell.angle_gamma   90.00
#
_symmetry.space_group_name_H-M   'P 1'
#
loop_
_entity.id
_entity.type
_entity.pdbx_description
1 polymer ?
#
loop_
_entity_poly.entity_id
_entity_poly.type
_entity_poly.pdbx_seq_one_letter_code
_entity_poly.pdbx_strand_id
1 'polypeptide(L)'
;MGKIFIPLVFSISFTVAVSSPGSELKEASWYLTAGNSSSRLEFKGRKAFEPLNQPDENYPTVMVDLAKTFQTIEGFGGAFTDASAVNFYRLSPGLKEEFLAASFDPVKGNGYTLCRTTIGSCDYSDESYSYAPVEGDKELKYFTIEHDEKDRIPFIKAAQKLAGNDLKLFASPWSPPAWMKSNHDVLYGGTLKPEYDQTWADYFVKYLKAFEKEGIPIWGITVQNEPMAVQIWESCIFTAEEERDFVKNHLGPTLAKNDLSGVKLMIWDHNRGIMYQRAQVVYDDPETSKYVWGTGFHWYVGDHYDNVRLVHDAYPDKHLIYTEAGLGRGPLDDAGKVNDWGVSEHLAKSMIADLNNWTEGWVFWNLLLDETGGPCHVGCHGLAPIMFDRRKNELVYLNTYYVFGHFSRFIKPGAKRIIATSNDDNLLATACLNPDGKVAVVVLNVGNQETLFQVWTDKKAVKATLPSQSIATFIFNH
;
A
#
# COMPACT_ATOMS: atom_id res chain seq x y z
N MET A 1 73.31 -9.67 -26.18
CA MET A 1 71.84 -9.61 -26.40
C MET A 1 71.19 -8.99 -25.16
N GLY A 2 71.07 -7.66 -25.17
CA GLY A 2 70.44 -6.92 -24.06
C GLY A 2 68.97 -6.82 -24.25
N LYS A 3 68.20 -7.26 -23.24
CA LYS A 3 66.73 -7.04 -23.18
C LYS A 3 66.47 -5.70 -22.55
N ILE A 4 65.86 -4.81 -23.34
CA ILE A 4 65.36 -3.50 -22.90
C ILE A 4 63.97 -3.73 -22.24
N PHE A 5 63.84 -3.40 -20.97
CA PHE A 5 62.56 -3.33 -20.26
C PHE A 5 62.01 -1.90 -20.43
N ILE A 6 60.81 -1.78 -21.02
CA ILE A 6 60.02 -0.55 -21.07
C ILE A 6 58.98 -0.61 -19.96
N PRO A 7 58.93 0.34 -18.99
CA PRO A 7 57.87 0.37 -17.99
C PRO A 7 56.58 0.95 -18.59
N LEU A 8 55.51 0.22 -18.45
CA LEU A 8 54.15 0.65 -18.80
C LEU A 8 53.64 1.59 -17.68
N VAL A 9 53.50 2.87 -17.99
CA VAL A 9 52.88 3.83 -17.06
C VAL A 9 51.36 3.79 -17.25
N PHE A 10 50.66 3.29 -16.25
CA PHE A 10 49.19 3.40 -16.19
C PHE A 10 48.81 4.79 -15.70
N SER A 11 48.25 5.60 -16.58
CA SER A 11 47.61 6.89 -16.24
C SER A 11 46.21 6.60 -15.72
N ILE A 12 45.97 6.75 -14.41
CA ILE A 12 44.66 6.73 -13.82
C ILE A 12 44.04 8.12 -13.97
N SER A 13 43.15 8.27 -14.95
CA SER A 13 42.37 9.50 -15.10
C SER A 13 41.23 9.48 -14.06
N PHE A 14 41.35 10.29 -13.03
CA PHE A 14 40.24 10.62 -12.14
C PHE A 14 39.27 11.53 -12.90
N THR A 15 38.16 10.98 -13.36
CA THR A 15 37.00 11.78 -13.79
C THR A 15 36.32 12.32 -12.55
N VAL A 16 36.56 13.56 -12.20
CA VAL A 16 35.75 14.29 -11.25
C VAL A 16 34.40 14.48 -11.91
N ALA A 17 33.38 13.76 -11.41
CA ALA A 17 32.00 14.03 -11.78
C ALA A 17 31.68 15.45 -11.30
N VAL A 18 31.63 16.39 -12.22
CA VAL A 18 31.08 17.73 -11.97
C VAL A 18 29.60 17.51 -11.79
N SER A 19 29.12 17.60 -10.53
CA SER A 19 27.71 17.68 -10.23
C SER A 19 27.13 18.86 -11.02
N SER A 20 26.10 18.60 -11.81
CA SER A 20 25.28 19.65 -12.43
C SER A 20 24.91 20.67 -11.35
N PRO A 21 24.93 21.98 -11.64
CA PRO A 21 24.49 22.98 -10.67
C PRO A 21 23.04 22.61 -10.28
N GLY A 22 22.81 22.30 -9.01
CA GLY A 22 21.49 21.98 -8.47
C GLY A 22 20.51 23.06 -8.89
N SER A 23 19.32 22.68 -9.32
CA SER A 23 18.29 23.67 -9.67
C SER A 23 18.04 24.51 -8.42
N GLU A 24 18.23 25.83 -8.53
CA GLU A 24 18.06 26.74 -7.40
C GLU A 24 16.64 26.61 -6.85
N LEU A 25 16.50 26.35 -5.56
CA LEU A 25 15.23 26.25 -4.86
C LEU A 25 14.50 27.61 -4.97
N LYS A 26 13.52 27.70 -5.88
CA LYS A 26 12.82 28.96 -6.22
C LYS A 26 11.39 29.03 -5.71
N GLU A 27 10.61 27.99 -5.98
CA GLU A 27 9.17 27.99 -5.66
C GLU A 27 8.68 26.57 -5.35
N ALA A 28 7.61 26.48 -4.56
CA ALA A 28 6.83 25.27 -4.32
C ALA A 28 5.44 25.40 -4.93
N SER A 29 4.99 24.42 -5.69
CA SER A 29 3.59 24.19 -6.00
C SER A 29 2.91 23.56 -4.80
N TRP A 30 1.68 23.97 -4.46
CA TRP A 30 0.99 23.34 -3.34
C TRP A 30 -0.48 23.05 -3.60
N TYR A 31 -0.95 21.98 -2.97
CA TYR A 31 -2.29 21.42 -3.13
C TYR A 31 -2.95 21.29 -1.76
N LEU A 32 -4.27 21.42 -1.70
CA LEU A 32 -5.05 21.46 -0.46
C LEU A 32 -6.29 20.58 -0.55
N THR A 33 -6.56 19.81 0.51
CA THR A 33 -7.86 19.24 0.83
C THR A 33 -8.25 19.68 2.23
N ALA A 34 -9.48 20.18 2.42
CA ALA A 34 -9.97 20.64 3.72
C ALA A 34 -11.40 20.16 3.97
N GLY A 35 -11.67 19.64 5.16
CA GLY A 35 -12.98 19.15 5.57
C GLY A 35 -14.04 20.25 5.60
N ASN A 36 -13.65 21.47 5.97
CA ASN A 36 -14.54 22.63 6.17
C ASN A 36 -14.75 23.48 4.90
N SER A 37 -14.24 23.06 3.73
CA SER A 37 -14.35 23.82 2.49
C SER A 37 -14.59 22.90 1.30
N SER A 38 -14.73 23.46 0.11
CA SER A 38 -14.84 22.72 -1.15
C SER A 38 -13.48 22.29 -1.74
N SER A 39 -12.35 22.62 -1.08
CA SER A 39 -11.03 22.25 -1.58
C SER A 39 -10.83 20.73 -1.53
N ARG A 40 -10.55 20.13 -2.70
CA ARG A 40 -10.38 18.69 -2.90
C ARG A 40 -9.18 18.46 -3.81
N LEU A 41 -8.01 18.23 -3.20
CA LEU A 41 -6.70 18.14 -3.88
C LEU A 41 -6.47 19.31 -4.84
N GLU A 42 -6.97 20.47 -4.41
CA GLU A 42 -7.03 21.70 -5.20
C GLU A 42 -5.63 22.32 -5.31
N PHE A 43 -5.21 22.61 -6.55
CA PHE A 43 -3.99 23.38 -6.77
C PHE A 43 -4.18 24.84 -6.31
N LYS A 44 -3.46 25.24 -5.29
CA LYS A 44 -3.55 26.58 -4.67
C LYS A 44 -2.52 27.57 -5.22
N GLY A 45 -1.81 27.20 -6.30
CA GLY A 45 -0.81 28.02 -6.92
C GLY A 45 0.63 27.70 -6.51
N ARG A 46 1.53 28.62 -6.77
CA ARG A 46 2.95 28.53 -6.42
C ARG A 46 3.33 29.60 -5.42
N LYS A 47 4.28 29.29 -4.57
CA LYS A 47 4.80 30.18 -3.55
C LYS A 47 6.32 30.21 -3.63
N ALA A 48 6.91 31.40 -3.64
CA ALA A 48 8.35 31.57 -3.66
C ALA A 48 8.97 31.13 -2.33
N PHE A 49 10.15 30.52 -2.39
CA PHE A 49 11.01 30.35 -1.25
C PHE A 49 11.75 31.66 -0.95
N GLU A 50 11.68 32.10 0.30
CA GLU A 50 12.40 33.27 0.80
C GLU A 50 13.59 32.84 1.64
N PRO A 51 14.72 33.59 1.62
CA PRO A 51 15.86 33.31 2.47
C PRO A 51 15.48 33.34 3.95
N LEU A 52 15.84 32.29 4.68
CA LEU A 52 15.65 32.18 6.12
C LEU A 52 16.77 31.30 6.68
N ASN A 53 17.81 31.90 7.21
CA ASN A 53 18.97 31.15 7.70
C ASN A 53 18.65 30.14 8.80
N GLN A 54 17.72 30.53 9.72
CA GLN A 54 17.26 29.67 10.81
C GLN A 54 15.81 30.04 11.13
N PRO A 55 14.92 29.03 11.27
CA PRO A 55 13.55 29.28 11.72
C PRO A 55 13.53 29.78 13.17
N ASP A 56 12.52 30.58 13.50
CA ASP A 56 12.20 30.93 14.87
C ASP A 56 11.55 29.72 15.56
N GLU A 57 11.99 29.39 16.76
CA GLU A 57 11.48 28.25 17.54
C GLU A 57 9.97 28.36 17.84
N ASN A 58 9.45 29.58 17.98
CA ASN A 58 8.05 29.84 18.28
C ASN A 58 7.16 29.98 17.02
N TYR A 59 7.74 29.91 15.81
CA TYR A 59 6.98 29.97 14.58
C TYR A 59 6.73 28.55 14.04
N PRO A 60 5.46 28.15 13.82
CA PRO A 60 5.16 26.82 13.30
C PRO A 60 5.95 26.50 12.04
N THR A 61 6.79 25.48 12.10
CA THR A 61 7.72 25.16 11.01
C THR A 61 7.82 23.65 10.80
N VAL A 62 7.62 23.23 9.57
CA VAL A 62 8.00 21.90 9.09
C VAL A 62 9.40 21.98 8.50
N MET A 63 10.36 21.34 9.15
CA MET A 63 11.77 21.29 8.74
C MET A 63 12.03 20.06 7.89
N VAL A 64 12.58 20.25 6.69
CA VAL A 64 12.90 19.19 5.73
C VAL A 64 14.41 19.17 5.49
N ASP A 65 15.00 17.98 5.61
CA ASP A 65 16.42 17.75 5.33
C ASP A 65 16.59 16.60 4.33
N LEU A 66 17.23 16.91 3.19
CA LEU A 66 17.47 15.99 2.11
C LEU A 66 18.79 15.23 2.24
N ALA A 67 19.67 15.65 3.16
CA ALA A 67 20.99 15.03 3.34
C ALA A 67 20.91 13.58 3.83
N LYS A 68 19.77 13.20 4.43
CA LYS A 68 19.55 11.85 4.94
C LYS A 68 18.29 11.22 4.35
N THR A 69 18.48 10.06 3.73
CA THR A 69 17.41 9.24 3.16
C THR A 69 17.17 7.97 3.98
N PHE A 70 15.95 7.46 3.90
CA PHE A 70 15.48 6.27 4.60
C PHE A 70 14.98 5.22 3.59
N GLN A 71 13.88 4.54 3.87
CA GLN A 71 13.32 3.50 3.01
C GLN A 71 12.93 4.04 1.62
N THR A 72 12.88 3.10 0.68
CA THR A 72 12.36 3.34 -0.67
C THR A 72 10.88 3.01 -0.73
N ILE A 73 10.08 3.87 -1.35
CA ILE A 73 8.64 3.69 -1.46
C ILE A 73 8.33 2.75 -2.63
N GLU A 74 7.60 1.68 -2.35
CA GLU A 74 7.13 0.69 -3.33
C GLU A 74 5.89 1.16 -4.08
N GLY A 75 4.99 1.91 -3.42
CA GLY A 75 3.81 2.49 -4.03
C GLY A 75 2.62 2.62 -3.10
N PHE A 76 1.49 3.04 -3.69
CA PHE A 76 0.20 3.27 -3.02
C PHE A 76 -0.93 2.77 -3.90
N GLY A 77 -2.03 2.28 -3.29
CA GLY A 77 -3.21 1.86 -4.04
C GLY A 77 -4.28 1.20 -3.17
N GLY A 78 -5.10 0.37 -3.80
CA GLY A 78 -6.21 -0.34 -3.16
C GLY A 78 -6.38 -1.76 -3.67
N ALA A 79 -7.38 -2.48 -3.15
CA ALA A 79 -7.56 -3.90 -3.45
C ALA A 79 -8.58 -4.14 -4.57
N PHE A 80 -8.20 -4.99 -5.52
CA PHE A 80 -9.06 -5.60 -6.52
C PHE A 80 -9.83 -6.76 -5.90
N THR A 81 -10.92 -6.47 -5.20
CA THR A 81 -11.86 -7.46 -4.69
C THR A 81 -12.90 -7.85 -5.75
N ASP A 82 -13.63 -8.95 -5.55
CA ASP A 82 -14.74 -9.31 -6.43
C ASP A 82 -15.80 -8.20 -6.43
N ALA A 83 -16.11 -7.63 -5.24
CA ALA A 83 -17.02 -6.49 -5.12
C ALA A 83 -16.61 -5.31 -6.03
N SER A 84 -15.32 -4.97 -6.02
CA SER A 84 -14.81 -3.88 -6.87
C SER A 84 -14.91 -4.24 -8.36
N ALA A 85 -14.63 -5.49 -8.73
CA ALA A 85 -14.71 -5.97 -10.11
C ALA A 85 -16.17 -5.97 -10.63
N VAL A 86 -17.09 -6.56 -9.85
CA VAL A 86 -18.52 -6.58 -10.19
C VAL A 86 -19.08 -5.17 -10.37
N ASN A 87 -18.74 -4.24 -9.44
CA ASN A 87 -19.18 -2.85 -9.56
C ASN A 87 -18.56 -2.14 -10.77
N PHE A 88 -17.28 -2.39 -11.05
CA PHE A 88 -16.63 -1.85 -12.24
C PHE A 88 -17.34 -2.28 -13.53
N TYR A 89 -17.77 -3.55 -13.64
CA TYR A 89 -18.50 -4.02 -14.82
C TYR A 89 -19.93 -3.47 -14.92
N ARG A 90 -20.54 -3.08 -13.81
CA ARG A 90 -21.85 -2.41 -13.79
C ARG A 90 -21.80 -0.95 -14.24
N LEU A 91 -20.61 -0.32 -14.22
CA LEU A 91 -20.44 1.05 -14.71
C LEU A 91 -20.75 1.15 -16.19
N SER A 92 -21.34 2.28 -16.60
CA SER A 92 -21.42 2.66 -18.02
C SER A 92 -20.01 2.86 -18.61
N PRO A 93 -19.83 2.78 -19.93
CA PRO A 93 -18.50 2.96 -20.54
C PRO A 93 -17.78 4.23 -20.13
N GLY A 94 -18.48 5.36 -20.07
CA GLY A 94 -17.89 6.63 -19.64
C GLY A 94 -17.47 6.64 -18.17
N LEU A 95 -18.25 6.02 -17.27
CA LEU A 95 -17.89 5.90 -15.85
C LEU A 95 -16.73 4.92 -15.64
N LYS A 96 -16.58 3.88 -16.48
CA LYS A 96 -15.39 2.99 -16.44
C LYS A 96 -14.12 3.76 -16.77
N GLU A 97 -14.16 4.56 -17.83
CA GLU A 97 -13.03 5.41 -18.21
C GLU A 97 -12.70 6.44 -17.12
N GLU A 98 -13.73 7.09 -16.54
CA GLU A 98 -13.58 8.03 -15.45
C GLU A 98 -12.96 7.38 -14.22
N PHE A 99 -13.47 6.22 -13.78
CA PHE A 99 -12.96 5.49 -12.63
C PHE A 99 -11.49 5.06 -12.82
N LEU A 100 -11.19 4.48 -13.99
CA LEU A 100 -9.82 4.05 -14.29
C LEU A 100 -8.87 5.26 -14.34
N ALA A 101 -9.28 6.36 -14.96
CA ALA A 101 -8.48 7.58 -15.00
C ALA A 101 -8.26 8.15 -13.59
N ALA A 102 -9.30 8.24 -12.78
CA ALA A 102 -9.21 8.75 -11.42
C ALA A 102 -8.26 7.89 -10.54
N SER A 103 -8.28 6.57 -10.72
CA SER A 103 -7.50 5.64 -9.89
C SER A 103 -6.06 5.45 -10.41
N PHE A 104 -5.87 5.24 -11.72
CA PHE A 104 -4.62 4.68 -12.26
C PHE A 104 -3.86 5.63 -13.20
N ASP A 105 -4.48 6.71 -13.73
CA ASP A 105 -3.75 7.67 -14.55
C ASP A 105 -2.72 8.42 -13.69
N PRO A 106 -1.41 8.36 -14.01
CA PRO A 106 -0.35 8.93 -13.17
C PRO A 106 -0.30 10.47 -13.19
N VAL A 107 -1.06 11.11 -14.10
CA VAL A 107 -1.08 12.57 -14.28
C VAL A 107 -2.40 13.16 -13.83
N LYS A 108 -3.54 12.58 -14.27
CA LYS A 108 -4.88 13.09 -14.02
C LYS A 108 -5.50 12.56 -12.74
N GLY A 109 -5.17 11.31 -12.37
CA GLY A 109 -5.71 10.60 -11.23
C GLY A 109 -4.76 10.52 -10.04
N ASN A 110 -5.07 9.60 -9.15
CA ASN A 110 -4.23 9.30 -7.99
C ASN A 110 -3.00 8.42 -8.34
N GLY A 111 -2.98 7.80 -9.54
CA GLY A 111 -1.83 7.06 -10.06
C GLY A 111 -1.43 5.89 -9.17
N TYR A 112 -2.37 5.00 -8.83
CA TYR A 112 -2.11 3.84 -7.99
C TYR A 112 -1.11 2.88 -8.65
N THR A 113 -0.12 2.44 -7.88
CA THR A 113 1.02 1.63 -8.35
C THR A 113 1.29 0.40 -7.50
N LEU A 114 0.75 0.31 -6.29
CA LEU A 114 0.81 -0.88 -5.44
C LEU A 114 -0.62 -1.28 -5.07
N CYS A 115 -1.05 -2.44 -5.53
CA CYS A 115 -2.40 -2.93 -5.33
C CYS A 115 -2.42 -4.34 -4.75
N ARG A 116 -3.54 -4.71 -4.17
CA ARG A 116 -3.79 -6.04 -3.60
C ARG A 116 -4.87 -6.76 -4.38
N THR A 117 -4.86 -8.09 -4.37
CA THR A 117 -5.98 -8.94 -4.76
C THR A 117 -6.09 -10.15 -3.85
N THR A 118 -7.16 -10.93 -3.96
CA THR A 118 -7.38 -12.11 -3.12
C THR A 118 -6.97 -13.39 -3.86
N ILE A 119 -6.55 -14.39 -3.10
CA ILE A 119 -6.38 -15.77 -3.59
C ILE A 119 -7.60 -16.56 -3.14
N GLY A 120 -8.58 -16.72 -4.04
CA GLY A 120 -9.92 -17.23 -3.73
C GLY A 120 -10.84 -16.13 -3.21
N SER A 121 -11.98 -16.53 -2.58
CA SER A 121 -12.97 -15.63 -2.03
C SER A 121 -12.53 -14.93 -0.75
N CYS A 122 -13.18 -13.82 -0.44
CA CYS A 122 -13.07 -13.06 0.79
C CYS A 122 -14.47 -12.52 1.17
N ASP A 123 -14.57 -11.75 2.26
CA ASP A 123 -15.81 -11.09 2.68
C ASP A 123 -16.47 -10.25 1.56
N TYR A 124 -15.66 -9.58 0.73
CA TYR A 124 -16.11 -8.78 -0.43
C TYR A 124 -16.14 -9.59 -1.74
N SER A 125 -16.54 -10.86 -1.66
CA SER A 125 -16.94 -11.68 -2.79
C SER A 125 -18.47 -11.78 -2.86
N ASP A 126 -19.02 -12.21 -3.99
CA ASP A 126 -20.44 -12.46 -4.16
C ASP A 126 -20.87 -13.84 -3.64
N GLU A 127 -19.92 -14.77 -3.54
CA GLU A 127 -20.07 -16.10 -2.92
C GLU A 127 -18.73 -16.61 -2.36
N SER A 128 -18.78 -17.65 -1.53
CA SER A 128 -17.57 -18.36 -1.11
C SER A 128 -17.12 -19.33 -2.20
N TYR A 129 -15.86 -19.28 -2.60
CA TYR A 129 -15.26 -20.19 -3.57
C TYR A 129 -13.77 -20.43 -3.31
N SER A 130 -13.24 -21.48 -3.91
CA SER A 130 -11.80 -21.74 -3.98
C SER A 130 -11.40 -22.24 -5.37
N TYR A 131 -10.14 -22.11 -5.74
CA TYR A 131 -9.65 -22.63 -7.03
C TYR A 131 -9.45 -24.15 -7.06
N ALA A 132 -9.58 -24.83 -5.92
CA ALA A 132 -9.54 -26.30 -5.82
C ALA A 132 -10.83 -26.85 -5.19
N PRO A 133 -11.94 -26.87 -5.96
CA PRO A 133 -13.26 -27.20 -5.41
C PRO A 133 -13.45 -28.70 -5.15
N VAL A 134 -12.57 -29.58 -5.69
CA VAL A 134 -12.72 -31.04 -5.59
C VAL A 134 -12.04 -31.53 -4.31
N GLU A 135 -12.83 -32.12 -3.42
CA GLU A 135 -12.33 -32.64 -2.14
C GLU A 135 -11.32 -33.78 -2.37
N GLY A 136 -10.18 -33.68 -1.64
CA GLY A 136 -9.12 -34.69 -1.70
C GLY A 136 -8.21 -34.64 -2.92
N ASP A 137 -8.36 -33.64 -3.81
CA ASP A 137 -7.49 -33.44 -4.97
C ASP A 137 -6.11 -32.88 -4.57
N LYS A 138 -5.32 -33.71 -3.90
CA LYS A 138 -3.96 -33.35 -3.43
C LYS A 138 -3.00 -32.93 -4.55
N GLU A 139 -3.22 -33.38 -5.76
CA GLU A 139 -2.39 -33.04 -6.93
C GLU A 139 -2.89 -31.78 -7.64
N LEU A 140 -4.02 -31.20 -7.16
CA LEU A 140 -4.66 -30.02 -7.71
C LEU A 140 -4.91 -30.14 -9.23
N LYS A 141 -5.40 -31.29 -9.67
CA LYS A 141 -5.71 -31.60 -11.09
C LYS A 141 -6.87 -30.73 -11.60
N TYR A 142 -7.80 -30.41 -10.71
CA TYR A 142 -9.00 -29.62 -11.01
C TYR A 142 -8.87 -28.16 -10.57
N PHE A 143 -7.62 -27.69 -10.36
CA PHE A 143 -7.38 -26.28 -10.05
C PHE A 143 -7.78 -25.38 -11.22
N THR A 144 -8.59 -24.36 -10.94
CA THR A 144 -9.08 -23.41 -11.96
C THR A 144 -9.24 -22.02 -11.38
N ILE A 145 -8.89 -20.99 -12.14
CA ILE A 145 -9.13 -19.58 -11.85
C ILE A 145 -10.31 -19.01 -12.64
N GLU A 146 -11.18 -19.86 -13.19
CA GLU A 146 -12.30 -19.48 -14.07
C GLU A 146 -13.21 -18.42 -13.41
N HIS A 147 -13.38 -18.46 -12.10
CA HIS A 147 -14.14 -17.43 -11.39
C HIS A 147 -13.57 -16.03 -11.64
N ASP A 148 -12.25 -15.88 -11.55
CA ASP A 148 -11.58 -14.59 -11.72
C ASP A 148 -11.51 -14.11 -13.16
N GLU A 149 -11.52 -15.04 -14.12
CA GLU A 149 -11.50 -14.73 -15.56
C GLU A 149 -12.73 -13.94 -16.00
N LYS A 150 -13.82 -14.05 -15.25
CA LYS A 150 -15.08 -13.37 -15.57
C LYS A 150 -14.99 -11.85 -15.40
N ASP A 151 -14.55 -11.37 -14.27
CA ASP A 151 -14.60 -9.95 -13.91
C ASP A 151 -13.26 -9.42 -13.39
N ARG A 152 -12.60 -10.09 -12.42
CA ARG A 152 -11.43 -9.57 -11.71
C ARG A 152 -10.18 -9.46 -12.59
N ILE A 153 -9.84 -10.50 -13.33
CA ILE A 153 -8.70 -10.51 -14.26
C ILE A 153 -8.86 -9.44 -15.35
N PRO A 154 -10.00 -9.33 -16.06
CA PRO A 154 -10.20 -8.25 -17.02
C PRO A 154 -10.12 -6.85 -16.39
N PHE A 155 -10.61 -6.66 -15.16
CA PHE A 155 -10.51 -5.39 -14.46
C PHE A 155 -9.04 -5.03 -14.14
N ILE A 156 -8.25 -5.98 -13.62
CA ILE A 156 -6.81 -5.78 -13.37
C ILE A 156 -6.09 -5.42 -14.68
N LYS A 157 -6.38 -6.11 -15.78
CA LYS A 157 -5.79 -5.81 -17.10
C LYS A 157 -6.14 -4.40 -17.59
N ALA A 158 -7.38 -3.94 -17.35
CA ALA A 158 -7.78 -2.59 -17.68
C ALA A 158 -7.00 -1.53 -16.88
N ALA A 159 -6.77 -1.79 -15.59
CA ALA A 159 -5.94 -0.93 -14.74
C ALA A 159 -4.46 -0.93 -15.17
N GLN A 160 -3.88 -2.10 -15.46
CA GLN A 160 -2.49 -2.24 -15.94
C GLN A 160 -2.27 -1.45 -17.24
N LYS A 161 -3.24 -1.46 -18.16
CA LYS A 161 -3.13 -0.72 -19.41
C LYS A 161 -2.95 0.79 -19.19
N LEU A 162 -3.50 1.34 -18.11
CA LEU A 162 -3.45 2.76 -17.78
C LEU A 162 -2.26 3.10 -16.88
N ALA A 163 -2.00 2.27 -15.85
CA ALA A 163 -0.88 2.44 -14.94
C ALA A 163 0.49 2.11 -15.57
N GLY A 164 0.49 1.35 -16.68
CA GLY A 164 1.73 0.88 -17.30
C GLY A 164 2.42 -0.22 -16.49
N ASN A 165 3.75 -0.32 -16.66
CA ASN A 165 4.56 -1.35 -16.00
C ASN A 165 4.80 -1.09 -14.49
N ASP A 166 4.33 0.03 -13.98
CA ASP A 166 4.55 0.43 -12.58
C ASP A 166 3.56 -0.23 -11.60
N LEU A 167 2.48 -0.87 -12.11
CA LEU A 167 1.50 -1.52 -11.25
C LEU A 167 2.04 -2.83 -10.69
N LYS A 168 2.37 -2.80 -9.39
CA LYS A 168 2.70 -3.98 -8.59
C LYS A 168 1.43 -4.54 -7.97
N LEU A 169 1.24 -5.85 -8.08
CA LEU A 169 0.09 -6.54 -7.51
C LEU A 169 0.57 -7.61 -6.53
N PHE A 170 0.13 -7.54 -5.28
CA PHE A 170 0.31 -8.65 -4.34
C PHE A 170 -1.02 -9.31 -4.02
N ALA A 171 -0.97 -10.55 -3.57
CA ALA A 171 -2.15 -11.36 -3.34
C ALA A 171 -2.14 -12.05 -1.97
N SER A 172 -3.30 -12.15 -1.35
CA SER A 172 -3.49 -12.75 -0.02
C SER A 172 -4.62 -13.76 -0.02
N PRO A 173 -4.46 -14.96 0.57
CA PRO A 173 -5.55 -15.89 0.80
C PRO A 173 -6.28 -15.56 2.10
N TRP A 174 -7.61 -15.68 2.10
CA TRP A 174 -8.44 -15.61 3.32
C TRP A 174 -8.62 -16.98 3.95
N SER A 175 -8.70 -18.02 3.14
CA SER A 175 -8.84 -19.40 3.61
C SER A 175 -8.32 -20.41 2.57
N PRO A 176 -7.67 -21.50 3.02
CA PRO A 176 -7.56 -22.70 2.20
C PRO A 176 -8.96 -23.27 1.84
N PRO A 177 -9.08 -24.12 0.80
CA PRO A 177 -10.31 -24.86 0.52
C PRO A 177 -10.82 -25.60 1.76
N ALA A 178 -12.14 -25.67 1.94
CA ALA A 178 -12.79 -26.26 3.12
C ALA A 178 -12.27 -27.67 3.47
N TRP A 179 -12.02 -28.50 2.48
CA TRP A 179 -11.55 -29.87 2.66
C TRP A 179 -10.12 -29.97 3.23
N MET A 180 -9.31 -28.91 3.11
CA MET A 180 -7.98 -28.83 3.71
C MET A 180 -8.02 -28.37 5.17
N LYS A 181 -9.15 -27.89 5.69
CA LYS A 181 -9.25 -27.26 7.01
C LYS A 181 -9.82 -28.20 8.07
N SER A 182 -9.45 -27.96 9.31
CA SER A 182 -9.86 -28.76 10.48
C SER A 182 -11.37 -28.67 10.76
N ASN A 183 -12.02 -27.55 10.43
CA ASN A 183 -13.45 -27.32 10.59
C ASN A 183 -14.28 -27.67 9.33
N HIS A 184 -13.65 -28.09 8.22
CA HIS A 184 -14.29 -28.38 6.92
C HIS A 184 -15.15 -27.22 6.37
N ASP A 185 -14.78 -25.98 6.70
CA ASP A 185 -15.47 -24.77 6.26
C ASP A 185 -14.43 -23.70 5.88
N VAL A 186 -14.69 -22.89 4.86
CA VAL A 186 -13.83 -21.74 4.54
C VAL A 186 -14.04 -20.59 5.53
N LEU A 187 -15.20 -20.53 6.21
CA LEU A 187 -15.58 -19.55 7.22
C LEU A 187 -15.14 -20.01 8.63
N TYR A 188 -15.34 -19.15 9.62
CA TYR A 188 -15.24 -19.45 11.05
C TYR A 188 -13.87 -19.98 11.53
N GLY A 189 -12.78 -19.47 10.94
CA GLY A 189 -11.44 -19.88 11.37
C GLY A 189 -11.10 -21.32 10.96
N GLY A 190 -10.81 -22.18 11.94
CA GLY A 190 -10.20 -23.48 11.70
C GLY A 190 -8.71 -23.34 11.34
N THR A 191 -8.01 -24.45 11.22
CA THR A 191 -6.58 -24.51 10.90
C THR A 191 -6.35 -25.34 9.64
N LEU A 192 -5.27 -25.12 8.93
CA LEU A 192 -4.81 -26.01 7.87
C LEU A 192 -4.43 -27.37 8.48
N LYS A 193 -4.89 -28.48 7.90
CA LYS A 193 -4.52 -29.82 8.35
C LYS A 193 -3.11 -30.14 7.83
N PRO A 194 -2.19 -30.68 8.67
CA PRO A 194 -0.79 -30.92 8.29
C PRO A 194 -0.61 -31.80 7.04
N GLU A 195 -1.53 -32.76 6.80
CA GLU A 195 -1.49 -33.60 5.60
C GLU A 195 -1.74 -32.85 4.29
N TYR A 196 -2.09 -31.56 4.35
CA TYR A 196 -2.33 -30.68 3.19
C TYR A 196 -1.33 -29.52 3.10
N ASP A 197 -0.36 -29.39 4.01
CA ASP A 197 0.62 -28.29 3.98
C ASP A 197 1.31 -28.20 2.60
N GLN A 198 1.78 -29.33 2.06
CA GLN A 198 2.40 -29.35 0.74
C GLN A 198 1.39 -29.01 -0.37
N THR A 199 0.17 -29.52 -0.29
CA THR A 199 -0.88 -29.21 -1.26
C THR A 199 -1.21 -27.73 -1.26
N TRP A 200 -1.25 -27.10 -0.08
CA TRP A 200 -1.49 -25.68 0.05
C TRP A 200 -0.34 -24.84 -0.51
N ALA A 201 0.91 -25.26 -0.30
CA ALA A 201 2.08 -24.62 -0.94
C ALA A 201 2.05 -24.75 -2.47
N ASP A 202 1.66 -25.90 -3.00
CA ASP A 202 1.49 -26.13 -4.45
C ASP A 202 0.33 -25.30 -5.04
N TYR A 203 -0.71 -25.02 -4.24
CA TYR A 203 -1.82 -24.15 -4.64
C TYR A 203 -1.34 -22.72 -4.92
N PHE A 204 -0.45 -22.15 -4.08
CA PHE A 204 0.16 -20.84 -4.35
C PHE A 204 0.93 -20.83 -5.68
N VAL A 205 1.69 -21.89 -5.95
CA VAL A 205 2.44 -21.99 -7.21
C VAL A 205 1.50 -22.04 -8.41
N LYS A 206 0.42 -22.83 -8.34
CA LYS A 206 -0.58 -22.87 -9.42
C LYS A 206 -1.25 -21.53 -9.64
N TYR A 207 -1.62 -20.82 -8.56
CA TYR A 207 -2.19 -19.48 -8.63
C TYR A 207 -1.23 -18.50 -9.32
N LEU A 208 0.02 -18.42 -8.86
CA LEU A 208 1.03 -17.53 -9.43
C LEU A 208 1.25 -17.76 -10.92
N LYS A 209 1.39 -19.04 -11.33
CA LYS A 209 1.57 -19.42 -12.73
C LYS A 209 0.32 -19.17 -13.58
N ALA A 210 -0.88 -19.33 -13.03
CA ALA A 210 -2.12 -19.06 -13.73
C ALA A 210 -2.29 -17.56 -14.01
N PHE A 211 -2.02 -16.69 -13.02
CA PHE A 211 -2.06 -15.24 -13.19
C PHE A 211 -0.95 -14.73 -14.12
N GLU A 212 0.25 -15.29 -14.04
CA GLU A 212 1.33 -14.99 -14.98
C GLU A 212 0.93 -15.32 -16.44
N LYS A 213 0.29 -16.47 -16.66
CA LYS A 213 -0.25 -16.86 -17.98
C LYS A 213 -1.30 -15.88 -18.50
N GLU A 214 -2.08 -15.28 -17.61
CA GLU A 214 -3.02 -14.19 -17.94
C GLU A 214 -2.32 -12.84 -18.18
N GLY A 215 -0.99 -12.77 -18.09
CA GLY A 215 -0.23 -11.52 -18.25
C GLY A 215 -0.29 -10.61 -17.01
N ILE A 216 -0.61 -11.18 -15.86
CA ILE A 216 -0.67 -10.49 -14.56
C ILE A 216 0.41 -11.10 -13.63
N PRO A 217 1.67 -10.67 -13.72
CA PRO A 217 2.69 -11.14 -12.81
C PRO A 217 2.39 -10.65 -11.38
N ILE A 218 2.30 -11.57 -10.43
CA ILE A 218 2.12 -11.26 -9.01
C ILE A 218 3.47 -10.88 -8.42
N TRP A 219 3.58 -9.64 -7.94
CA TRP A 219 4.78 -9.09 -7.33
C TRP A 219 5.09 -9.70 -5.96
N GLY A 220 4.05 -9.97 -5.16
CA GLY A 220 4.20 -10.51 -3.82
C GLY A 220 2.98 -11.30 -3.37
N ILE A 221 3.14 -12.07 -2.30
CA ILE A 221 2.06 -12.80 -1.63
C ILE A 221 2.17 -12.65 -0.12
N THR A 222 1.06 -12.75 0.60
CA THR A 222 1.07 -13.01 2.04
C THR A 222 0.74 -14.47 2.32
N VAL A 223 1.24 -15.00 3.45
CA VAL A 223 0.99 -16.40 3.83
C VAL A 223 -0.50 -16.62 4.12
N GLN A 224 -1.11 -15.70 4.87
CA GLN A 224 -2.51 -15.75 5.28
C GLN A 224 -3.00 -14.35 5.63
N ASN A 225 -4.17 -13.95 5.13
CA ASN A 225 -4.86 -12.76 5.64
C ASN A 225 -5.35 -13.00 7.06
N GLU A 226 -5.01 -12.09 7.98
CA GLU A 226 -5.48 -12.04 9.36
C GLU A 226 -5.41 -13.39 10.11
N PRO A 227 -4.22 -14.00 10.27
CA PRO A 227 -4.06 -15.36 10.77
C PRO A 227 -4.48 -15.59 12.23
N MET A 228 -4.95 -14.58 12.93
CA MET A 228 -5.54 -14.69 14.28
C MET A 228 -7.05 -14.45 14.30
N ALA A 229 -7.65 -14.12 13.17
CA ALA A 229 -9.07 -13.77 13.12
C ALA A 229 -9.94 -15.00 12.87
N VAL A 230 -10.97 -15.20 13.71
CA VAL A 230 -12.08 -16.11 13.49
C VAL A 230 -13.28 -15.29 13.05
N GLN A 231 -13.59 -15.35 11.78
CA GLN A 231 -14.58 -14.46 11.16
C GLN A 231 -15.78 -15.23 10.63
N ILE A 232 -16.90 -14.53 10.44
CA ILE A 232 -18.10 -15.07 9.77
C ILE A 232 -17.92 -15.15 8.25
N TRP A 233 -16.78 -14.69 7.74
CA TRP A 233 -16.31 -14.82 6.37
C TRP A 233 -15.09 -15.73 6.32
N GLU A 234 -14.49 -15.88 5.15
CA GLU A 234 -13.30 -16.70 4.93
C GLU A 234 -12.21 -16.32 5.93
N SER A 235 -11.70 -17.30 6.65
CA SER A 235 -10.65 -17.12 7.65
C SER A 235 -9.96 -18.44 7.97
N CYS A 236 -8.69 -18.38 8.34
CA CYS A 236 -7.90 -19.53 8.76
C CYS A 236 -6.88 -19.09 9.80
N ILE A 237 -6.79 -19.87 10.88
CA ILE A 237 -5.87 -19.59 11.99
C ILE A 237 -4.50 -20.19 11.70
N PHE A 238 -3.47 -19.36 11.90
CA PHE A 238 -2.08 -19.78 12.03
C PHE A 238 -1.50 -19.14 13.28
N THR A 239 -0.88 -19.94 14.15
CA THR A 239 0.05 -19.41 15.16
C THR A 239 1.30 -18.87 14.48
N ALA A 240 2.15 -18.16 15.21
CA ALA A 240 3.42 -17.68 14.64
C ALA A 240 4.34 -18.84 14.27
N GLU A 241 4.31 -19.90 15.08
CA GLU A 241 5.08 -21.12 14.86
C GLU A 241 4.57 -21.91 13.65
N GLU A 242 3.26 -22.05 13.49
CA GLU A 242 2.66 -22.71 12.33
C GLU A 242 2.96 -21.93 11.03
N GLU A 243 2.88 -20.60 11.05
CA GLU A 243 3.26 -19.75 9.92
C GLU A 243 4.74 -19.91 9.56
N ARG A 244 5.63 -19.88 10.58
CA ARG A 244 7.07 -20.14 10.42
C ARG A 244 7.32 -21.52 9.80
N ASP A 245 6.73 -22.57 10.36
CA ASP A 245 6.99 -23.96 9.95
C ASP A 245 6.42 -24.24 8.55
N PHE A 246 5.27 -23.68 8.21
CA PHE A 246 4.70 -23.74 6.86
C PHE A 246 5.62 -23.06 5.83
N VAL A 247 6.11 -21.85 6.12
CA VAL A 247 7.06 -21.15 5.24
C VAL A 247 8.36 -21.94 5.10
N LYS A 248 8.93 -22.42 6.22
CA LYS A 248 10.21 -23.12 6.25
C LYS A 248 10.20 -24.43 5.48
N ASN A 249 9.17 -25.25 5.73
CA ASN A 249 9.17 -26.65 5.30
C ASN A 249 8.43 -26.85 3.96
N HIS A 250 7.51 -25.95 3.60
CA HIS A 250 6.63 -26.13 2.45
C HIS A 250 6.66 -24.94 1.50
N LEU A 251 6.14 -23.76 1.86
CA LEU A 251 5.94 -22.67 0.91
C LEU A 251 7.26 -22.12 0.33
N GLY A 252 8.24 -21.81 1.19
CA GLY A 252 9.52 -21.25 0.76
C GLY A 252 10.28 -22.19 -0.20
N PRO A 253 10.51 -23.47 0.17
CA PRO A 253 11.14 -24.44 -0.73
C PRO A 253 10.35 -24.69 -2.02
N THR A 254 9.01 -24.68 -1.96
CA THR A 254 8.15 -24.88 -3.13
C THR A 254 8.23 -23.72 -4.12
N LEU A 255 8.22 -22.48 -3.64
CA LEU A 255 8.46 -21.30 -4.48
C LEU A 255 9.85 -21.36 -5.14
N ALA A 256 10.88 -21.66 -4.37
CA ALA A 256 12.25 -21.76 -4.87
C ALA A 256 12.40 -22.83 -5.95
N LYS A 257 11.84 -24.03 -5.74
CA LYS A 257 11.86 -25.15 -6.71
C LYS A 257 11.13 -24.84 -8.02
N ASN A 258 10.19 -23.88 -8.00
CA ASN A 258 9.37 -23.49 -9.15
C ASN A 258 9.83 -22.20 -9.81
N ASP A 259 11.06 -21.71 -9.54
CA ASP A 259 11.64 -20.47 -10.05
C ASP A 259 10.84 -19.20 -9.66
N LEU A 260 10.15 -19.23 -8.51
CA LEU A 260 9.32 -18.15 -7.98
C LEU A 260 9.97 -17.42 -6.78
N SER A 261 11.27 -17.59 -6.56
CA SER A 261 12.01 -16.91 -5.46
C SER A 261 12.00 -15.38 -5.58
N GLY A 262 11.65 -14.83 -6.74
CA GLY A 262 11.50 -13.40 -6.97
C GLY A 262 10.22 -12.79 -6.38
N VAL A 263 9.21 -13.62 -6.09
CA VAL A 263 7.94 -13.20 -5.47
C VAL A 263 8.19 -12.77 -4.03
N LYS A 264 7.71 -11.60 -3.64
CA LYS A 264 7.90 -11.02 -2.31
C LYS A 264 6.99 -11.72 -1.30
N LEU A 265 7.52 -12.68 -0.55
CA LEU A 265 6.75 -13.38 0.48
C LEU A 265 6.68 -12.52 1.74
N MET A 266 5.47 -12.19 2.17
CA MET A 266 5.18 -11.43 3.39
C MET A 266 4.47 -12.32 4.41
N ILE A 267 4.76 -12.08 5.68
CA ILE A 267 4.14 -12.73 6.83
C ILE A 267 3.19 -11.80 7.56
N TRP A 268 2.43 -12.33 8.48
CA TRP A 268 1.52 -11.65 9.40
C TRP A 268 0.26 -11.13 8.72
N ASP A 269 0.33 -10.08 7.91
CA ASP A 269 -0.82 -9.52 7.20
C ASP A 269 -2.04 -9.28 8.10
N HIS A 270 -1.82 -8.67 9.28
CA HIS A 270 -2.81 -8.41 10.32
C HIS A 270 -2.42 -7.15 11.14
N ASN A 271 -3.13 -6.86 12.23
CA ASN A 271 -3.03 -5.61 12.98
C ASN A 271 -1.66 -5.32 13.60
N ARG A 272 -1.28 -4.04 13.68
CA ARG A 272 -0.01 -3.56 14.26
C ARG A 272 0.25 -4.01 15.71
N GLY A 273 -0.82 -4.30 16.50
CA GLY A 273 -0.73 -4.46 17.95
C GLY A 273 0.31 -5.46 18.45
N ILE A 274 0.47 -6.60 17.75
CA ILE A 274 1.43 -7.65 18.12
C ILE A 274 2.33 -8.06 16.95
N MET A 275 2.48 -7.20 15.94
CA MET A 275 3.25 -7.54 14.75
C MET A 275 4.72 -7.88 15.05
N TYR A 276 5.33 -7.25 16.06
CA TYR A 276 6.69 -7.55 16.46
C TYR A 276 6.83 -8.99 16.96
N GLN A 277 5.96 -9.43 17.88
CA GLN A 277 6.00 -10.79 18.44
C GLN A 277 5.79 -11.85 17.35
N ARG A 278 4.95 -11.57 16.36
CA ARG A 278 4.72 -12.46 15.21
C ARG A 278 5.93 -12.51 14.29
N ALA A 279 6.49 -11.36 13.94
CA ALA A 279 7.67 -11.23 13.10
C ALA A 279 8.90 -11.88 13.74
N GLN A 280 9.09 -11.70 15.06
CA GLN A 280 10.20 -12.28 15.80
C GLN A 280 10.28 -13.82 15.65
N VAL A 281 9.17 -14.52 15.83
CA VAL A 281 9.14 -16.00 15.72
C VAL A 281 9.61 -16.49 14.35
N VAL A 282 9.30 -15.73 13.30
CA VAL A 282 9.68 -16.09 11.93
C VAL A 282 11.10 -15.65 11.59
N TYR A 283 11.49 -14.43 11.99
CA TYR A 283 12.77 -13.85 11.60
C TYR A 283 13.96 -14.37 12.43
N ASP A 284 13.72 -14.77 13.69
CA ASP A 284 14.76 -15.39 14.53
C ASP A 284 15.13 -16.82 14.07
N ASP A 285 14.32 -17.44 13.20
CA ASP A 285 14.69 -18.70 12.51
C ASP A 285 15.33 -18.40 11.15
N PRO A 286 16.67 -18.50 10.99
CA PRO A 286 17.35 -18.18 9.73
C PRO A 286 16.89 -19.03 8.55
N GLU A 287 16.46 -20.28 8.81
CA GLU A 287 15.99 -21.19 7.77
C GLU A 287 14.62 -20.77 7.21
N THR A 288 13.82 -20.05 7.98
CA THR A 288 12.58 -19.44 7.53
C THR A 288 12.82 -18.05 6.97
N SER A 289 13.57 -17.23 7.71
CA SER A 289 13.84 -15.82 7.40
C SER A 289 14.37 -15.59 5.99
N LYS A 290 15.20 -16.52 5.47
CA LYS A 290 15.75 -16.45 4.11
C LYS A 290 14.71 -16.45 2.99
N TYR A 291 13.51 -16.96 3.24
CA TYR A 291 12.40 -16.98 2.28
C TYR A 291 11.48 -15.75 2.39
N VAL A 292 11.51 -15.07 3.54
CA VAL A 292 10.58 -13.98 3.83
C VAL A 292 11.18 -12.64 3.47
N TRP A 293 10.51 -11.91 2.59
CA TRP A 293 10.89 -10.57 2.17
C TRP A 293 10.50 -9.51 3.21
N GLY A 294 9.27 -9.59 3.79
CA GLY A 294 8.78 -8.56 4.67
C GLY A 294 7.56 -8.95 5.49
N THR A 295 7.02 -7.97 6.20
CA THR A 295 5.82 -8.08 7.04
C THR A 295 4.72 -7.20 6.49
N GLY A 296 3.53 -7.79 6.23
CA GLY A 296 2.30 -7.06 5.95
C GLY A 296 1.57 -6.69 7.25
N PHE A 297 0.86 -5.55 7.27
CA PHE A 297 0.09 -5.18 8.46
C PHE A 297 -1.13 -4.30 8.18
N HIS A 298 -2.07 -4.25 9.18
CA HIS A 298 -3.37 -3.56 9.17
C HIS A 298 -3.52 -2.63 10.41
N TRP A 299 -4.65 -1.91 10.53
CA TRP A 299 -4.88 -0.89 11.57
C TRP A 299 -6.06 -1.12 12.53
N TYR A 300 -6.80 -2.22 12.41
CA TYR A 300 -8.14 -2.34 13.02
C TYR A 300 -8.18 -2.39 14.56
N VAL A 301 -7.06 -2.62 15.24
CA VAL A 301 -6.98 -2.66 16.72
C VAL A 301 -6.15 -1.54 17.33
N GLY A 302 -6.03 -0.42 16.66
CA GLY A 302 -5.34 0.77 17.17
C GLY A 302 -4.08 1.16 16.42
N ASP A 303 -3.52 2.29 16.81
CA ASP A 303 -2.49 2.97 16.04
C ASP A 303 -1.11 2.30 16.15
N HIS A 304 -0.65 1.94 17.35
CA HIS A 304 0.57 1.16 17.64
C HIS A 304 1.76 1.35 16.67
N TYR A 305 2.00 2.59 16.22
CA TYR A 305 3.04 2.91 15.22
C TYR A 305 4.46 2.52 15.66
N ASP A 306 4.72 2.53 16.96
CA ASP A 306 6.03 2.12 17.51
C ASP A 306 6.34 0.64 17.21
N ASN A 307 5.33 -0.23 17.10
CA ASN A 307 5.56 -1.63 16.75
C ASN A 307 6.05 -1.78 15.31
N VAL A 308 5.64 -0.90 14.38
CA VAL A 308 6.14 -0.88 13.00
C VAL A 308 7.64 -0.58 12.99
N ARG A 309 8.04 0.49 13.71
CA ARG A 309 9.46 0.85 13.88
C ARG A 309 10.25 -0.26 14.57
N LEU A 310 9.69 -0.90 15.59
CA LEU A 310 10.35 -1.94 16.36
C LEU A 310 10.72 -3.17 15.50
N VAL A 311 9.84 -3.54 14.56
CA VAL A 311 10.16 -4.61 13.59
C VAL A 311 11.33 -4.21 12.72
N HIS A 312 11.35 -2.98 12.18
CA HIS A 312 12.49 -2.51 11.39
C HIS A 312 13.78 -2.44 12.20
N ASP A 313 13.74 -1.89 13.43
CA ASP A 313 14.93 -1.72 14.26
C ASP A 313 15.56 -3.09 14.64
N ALA A 314 14.71 -4.12 14.82
CA ALA A 314 15.17 -5.48 15.10
C ALA A 314 15.62 -6.24 13.83
N TYR A 315 14.98 -6.00 12.69
CA TYR A 315 15.20 -6.70 11.43
C TYR A 315 15.33 -5.72 10.25
N PRO A 316 16.42 -4.93 10.18
CA PRO A 316 16.53 -3.81 9.24
C PRO A 316 16.67 -4.21 7.77
N ASP A 317 16.90 -5.49 7.48
CA ASP A 317 16.91 -6.08 6.14
C ASP A 317 15.52 -6.53 5.66
N LYS A 318 14.49 -6.44 6.53
CA LYS A 318 13.11 -6.83 6.22
C LYS A 318 12.25 -5.61 5.89
N HIS A 319 11.31 -5.82 4.99
CA HIS A 319 10.45 -4.79 4.43
C HIS A 319 9.10 -4.72 5.16
N LEU A 320 8.46 -3.55 5.14
CA LEU A 320 7.20 -3.29 5.81
C LEU A 320 6.19 -2.71 4.83
N ILE A 321 5.08 -3.42 4.62
CA ILE A 321 3.99 -2.98 3.75
C ILE A 321 2.69 -2.88 4.56
N TYR A 322 2.03 -1.75 4.45
CA TYR A 322 0.66 -1.62 4.94
C TYR A 322 -0.29 -2.25 3.91
N THR A 323 -0.88 -3.39 4.27
CA THR A 323 -1.56 -4.26 3.30
C THR A 323 -3.06 -4.10 3.23
N GLU A 324 -3.71 -3.52 4.27
CA GLU A 324 -5.17 -3.32 4.26
C GLU A 324 -5.65 -2.22 5.21
N ALA A 325 -6.57 -1.37 4.72
CA ALA A 325 -7.35 -0.42 5.51
C ALA A 325 -8.78 -0.31 4.99
N GLY A 326 -9.75 -0.69 5.78
CA GLY A 326 -11.15 -0.32 5.55
C GLY A 326 -11.37 1.16 5.86
N LEU A 327 -11.96 1.91 4.93
CA LEU A 327 -12.07 3.38 4.98
C LEU A 327 -13.47 3.86 5.48
N GLY A 328 -14.03 3.16 6.44
CA GLY A 328 -15.34 3.48 7.02
C GLY A 328 -16.41 2.45 6.72
N ARG A 329 -17.58 2.64 7.31
CA ARG A 329 -18.73 1.72 7.19
C ARG A 329 -20.04 2.51 7.06
N GLY A 330 -20.97 1.97 6.29
CA GLY A 330 -22.32 2.46 6.14
C GLY A 330 -22.72 2.66 4.67
N PRO A 331 -24.02 2.79 4.39
CA PRO A 331 -24.52 3.12 3.07
C PRO A 331 -24.17 4.57 2.70
N LEU A 332 -24.10 4.85 1.41
CA LEU A 332 -23.80 6.19 0.86
C LEU A 332 -24.79 7.28 1.32
N ASP A 333 -26.02 6.89 1.68
CA ASP A 333 -27.06 7.82 2.17
C ASP A 333 -26.86 8.26 3.63
N ASP A 334 -25.99 7.63 4.39
CA ASP A 334 -25.64 8.09 5.74
C ASP A 334 -24.63 9.25 5.67
N ALA A 335 -25.15 10.43 5.37
CA ALA A 335 -24.34 11.65 5.18
C ALA A 335 -23.45 11.99 6.39
N GLY A 336 -23.82 11.54 7.60
CA GLY A 336 -23.00 11.73 8.81
C GLY A 336 -21.76 10.83 8.87
N LYS A 337 -21.72 9.77 8.06
CA LYS A 337 -20.61 8.82 8.00
C LYS A 337 -19.78 8.87 6.73
N VAL A 338 -20.43 9.18 5.60
CA VAL A 338 -19.86 9.04 4.25
C VAL A 338 -18.71 10.01 3.98
N ASN A 339 -18.75 11.22 4.51
CA ASN A 339 -17.68 12.21 4.35
C ASN A 339 -17.20 12.73 5.70
N ASP A 340 -17.26 11.89 6.74
CA ASP A 340 -16.69 12.21 8.03
C ASP A 340 -15.19 12.52 7.88
N TRP A 341 -14.82 13.75 8.24
CA TRP A 341 -13.43 14.18 8.21
C TRP A 341 -12.56 13.33 9.14
N GLY A 342 -13.09 12.86 10.27
CA GLY A 342 -12.38 12.03 11.23
C GLY A 342 -11.78 10.77 10.59
N VAL A 343 -12.50 10.11 9.68
CA VAL A 343 -11.96 8.96 8.92
C VAL A 343 -10.81 9.40 8.01
N SER A 344 -10.96 10.52 7.32
CA SER A 344 -9.94 11.06 6.41
C SER A 344 -8.70 11.55 7.15
N GLU A 345 -8.88 12.17 8.31
CA GLU A 345 -7.80 12.61 9.19
C GLU A 345 -7.03 11.41 9.76
N HIS A 346 -7.76 10.37 10.22
CA HIS A 346 -7.15 9.14 10.70
C HIS A 346 -6.34 8.43 9.60
N LEU A 347 -6.85 8.41 8.36
CA LEU A 347 -6.12 7.91 7.20
C LEU A 347 -4.82 8.68 6.98
N ALA A 348 -4.88 10.03 6.92
CA ALA A 348 -3.71 10.86 6.72
C ALA A 348 -2.68 10.70 7.85
N LYS A 349 -3.14 10.71 9.12
CA LYS A 349 -2.32 10.49 10.31
C LYS A 349 -1.61 9.14 10.25
N SER A 350 -2.35 8.07 9.91
CA SER A 350 -1.79 6.72 9.80
C SER A 350 -0.74 6.65 8.70
N MET A 351 -1.01 7.20 7.51
CA MET A 351 -0.05 7.19 6.42
C MET A 351 1.23 7.97 6.77
N ILE A 352 1.11 9.16 7.38
CA ILE A 352 2.28 9.93 7.83
C ILE A 352 3.09 9.15 8.87
N ALA A 353 2.42 8.58 9.87
CA ALA A 353 3.09 7.85 10.94
C ALA A 353 3.75 6.57 10.44
N ASP A 354 3.07 5.79 9.59
CA ASP A 354 3.62 4.56 9.00
C ASP A 354 4.84 4.86 8.13
N LEU A 355 4.74 5.86 7.23
CA LEU A 355 5.87 6.25 6.38
C LEU A 355 7.06 6.71 7.24
N ASN A 356 6.82 7.46 8.33
CA ASN A 356 7.87 7.89 9.24
C ASN A 356 8.44 6.72 10.08
N ASN A 357 7.76 5.58 10.14
CA ASN A 357 8.18 4.35 10.81
C ASN A 357 8.53 3.22 9.83
N TRP A 358 9.17 3.54 8.70
CA TRP A 358 9.78 2.60 7.74
C TRP A 358 8.81 1.84 6.83
N THR A 359 7.54 2.17 6.79
CA THR A 359 6.61 1.57 5.82
C THR A 359 6.94 2.00 4.40
N GLU A 360 7.01 1.04 3.49
CA GLU A 360 7.44 1.22 2.10
C GLU A 360 6.28 1.32 1.12
N GLY A 361 5.09 0.92 1.51
CA GLY A 361 3.89 0.98 0.68
C GLY A 361 2.61 0.94 1.52
N TRP A 362 1.54 1.49 0.97
CA TRP A 362 0.27 1.62 1.69
C TRP A 362 -0.92 1.31 0.80
N VAL A 363 -1.74 0.32 1.19
CA VAL A 363 -2.88 -0.16 0.39
C VAL A 363 -4.15 -0.11 1.23
N PHE A 364 -5.18 0.59 0.73
CA PHE A 364 -6.51 0.53 1.31
C PHE A 364 -7.28 -0.71 0.80
N TRP A 365 -8.43 -1.01 1.43
CA TRP A 365 -9.25 -2.16 1.04
C TRP A 365 -9.93 -1.91 -0.33
N ASN A 366 -11.21 -1.99 -0.46
CA ASN A 366 -11.91 -1.97 -1.74
C ASN A 366 -11.64 -0.73 -2.62
N LEU A 367 -11.33 -0.93 -3.90
CA LEU A 367 -11.17 0.15 -4.90
C LEU A 367 -12.50 0.83 -5.24
N LEU A 368 -13.60 0.07 -5.31
CA LEU A 368 -14.91 0.54 -5.73
C LEU A 368 -16.01 -0.28 -5.04
N LEU A 369 -16.94 0.37 -4.37
CA LEU A 369 -18.13 -0.25 -3.81
C LEU A 369 -19.39 0.47 -4.29
N ASP A 370 -20.56 -0.20 -4.21
CA ASP A 370 -21.82 0.43 -4.55
C ASP A 370 -22.39 1.29 -3.39
N GLU A 371 -23.53 1.92 -3.61
CA GLU A 371 -24.18 2.80 -2.64
C GLU A 371 -24.60 2.11 -1.34
N THR A 372 -24.65 0.78 -1.32
CA THR A 372 -24.95 -0.01 -0.11
C THR A 372 -23.68 -0.39 0.65
N GLY A 373 -22.50 -0.16 0.06
CA GLY A 373 -21.20 -0.55 0.60
C GLY A 373 -20.84 -1.99 0.29
N GLY A 374 -21.34 -2.55 -0.82
CA GLY A 374 -21.15 -3.93 -1.27
C GLY A 374 -20.83 -4.05 -2.77
N PRO A 375 -21.03 -5.26 -3.34
CA PRO A 375 -21.56 -6.47 -2.74
C PRO A 375 -20.65 -7.12 -1.69
N CYS A 376 -21.27 -7.92 -0.81
CA CYS A 376 -20.57 -8.67 0.22
C CYS A 376 -21.49 -9.84 0.64
N HIS A 377 -21.02 -11.08 0.50
CA HIS A 377 -21.85 -12.26 0.71
C HIS A 377 -22.24 -12.48 2.19
N VAL A 378 -21.50 -11.87 3.12
CA VAL A 378 -21.77 -11.97 4.56
C VAL A 378 -22.45 -10.72 5.13
N GLY A 379 -22.90 -9.79 4.29
CA GLY A 379 -23.67 -8.61 4.68
C GLY A 379 -22.85 -7.47 5.28
N CYS A 380 -21.58 -7.31 4.91
CA CYS A 380 -20.79 -6.15 5.28
C CYS A 380 -21.19 -4.90 4.45
N HIS A 381 -20.96 -3.73 5.03
CA HIS A 381 -21.24 -2.42 4.41
C HIS A 381 -20.02 -1.54 4.61
N GLY A 382 -19.13 -1.50 3.63
CA GLY A 382 -17.91 -0.70 3.64
C GLY A 382 -18.03 0.59 2.86
N LEU A 383 -17.03 1.46 3.04
CA LEU A 383 -16.81 2.61 2.17
C LEU A 383 -15.49 2.43 1.42
N ALA A 384 -15.51 2.71 0.13
CA ALA A 384 -14.34 2.82 -0.72
C ALA A 384 -14.05 4.31 -0.99
N PRO A 385 -12.84 4.72 -1.40
CA PRO A 385 -12.56 6.10 -1.78
C PRO A 385 -13.46 6.60 -2.92
N ILE A 386 -13.84 5.70 -3.82
CA ILE A 386 -14.80 5.95 -4.89
C ILE A 386 -15.98 5.00 -4.71
N MET A 387 -17.19 5.54 -4.62
CA MET A 387 -18.43 4.79 -4.55
C MET A 387 -19.22 4.91 -5.85
N PHE A 388 -19.94 3.87 -6.23
CA PHE A 388 -20.85 3.86 -7.36
C PHE A 388 -22.32 3.97 -6.88
N ASP A 389 -22.94 5.15 -7.00
CA ASP A 389 -24.40 5.27 -6.78
C ASP A 389 -25.13 4.76 -8.03
N ARG A 390 -25.56 3.49 -7.98
CA ARG A 390 -26.29 2.84 -9.08
C ARG A 390 -27.62 3.50 -9.39
N ARG A 391 -28.28 4.12 -8.39
CA ARG A 391 -29.58 4.79 -8.51
C ARG A 391 -29.49 6.04 -9.38
N LYS A 392 -28.33 6.73 -9.30
CA LYS A 392 -28.05 7.95 -10.06
C LYS A 392 -27.14 7.72 -11.25
N ASN A 393 -26.54 6.52 -11.35
CA ASN A 393 -25.51 6.17 -12.31
C ASN A 393 -24.34 7.18 -12.30
N GLU A 394 -23.78 7.42 -11.11
CA GLU A 394 -22.68 8.38 -10.90
C GLU A 394 -21.60 7.81 -9.97
N LEU A 395 -20.36 8.28 -10.13
CA LEU A 395 -19.27 8.04 -9.18
C LEU A 395 -19.27 9.13 -8.11
N VAL A 396 -19.15 8.71 -6.86
CA VAL A 396 -19.08 9.62 -5.70
C VAL A 396 -17.69 9.50 -5.08
N TYR A 397 -16.93 10.58 -5.14
CA TYR A 397 -15.58 10.66 -4.58
C TYR A 397 -15.64 11.12 -3.13
N LEU A 398 -15.19 10.27 -2.21
CA LEU A 398 -15.16 10.59 -0.78
C LEU A 398 -13.91 11.41 -0.41
N ASN A 399 -13.94 12.06 0.75
CA ASN A 399 -12.79 12.80 1.27
C ASN A 399 -11.51 11.91 1.30
N THR A 400 -11.66 10.62 1.61
CA THR A 400 -10.58 9.64 1.63
C THR A 400 -9.86 9.49 0.27
N TYR A 401 -10.58 9.63 -0.85
CA TYR A 401 -9.97 9.65 -2.20
C TYR A 401 -8.97 10.80 -2.35
N TYR A 402 -9.37 12.00 -1.95
CA TYR A 402 -8.53 13.19 -2.08
C TYR A 402 -7.38 13.18 -1.08
N VAL A 403 -7.63 12.75 0.15
CA VAL A 403 -6.60 12.62 1.19
C VAL A 403 -5.54 11.61 0.78
N PHE A 404 -5.93 10.44 0.29
CA PHE A 404 -5.00 9.43 -0.22
C PHE A 404 -4.18 9.97 -1.41
N GLY A 405 -4.79 10.78 -2.26
CA GLY A 405 -4.15 11.43 -3.40
C GLY A 405 -3.01 12.38 -3.02
N HIS A 406 -3.01 12.95 -1.80
CA HIS A 406 -1.89 13.76 -1.31
C HIS A 406 -0.59 12.95 -1.16
N PHE A 407 -0.69 11.64 -1.05
CA PHE A 407 0.45 10.73 -1.03
C PHE A 407 0.68 10.10 -2.41
N SER A 408 -0.29 9.34 -2.91
CA SER A 408 -0.12 8.49 -4.09
C SER A 408 0.18 9.27 -5.37
N ARG A 409 -0.43 10.46 -5.53
CA ARG A 409 -0.22 11.30 -6.71
C ARG A 409 1.15 11.96 -6.75
N PHE A 410 1.74 12.26 -5.59
CA PHE A 410 2.94 13.07 -5.50
C PHE A 410 4.18 12.32 -5.04
N ILE A 411 4.04 11.18 -4.37
CA ILE A 411 5.13 10.31 -3.97
C ILE A 411 5.15 9.11 -4.92
N LYS A 412 6.19 9.00 -5.73
CA LYS A 412 6.27 8.01 -6.80
C LYS A 412 7.01 6.74 -6.35
N PRO A 413 6.76 5.58 -6.97
CA PRO A 413 7.59 4.40 -6.77
C PRO A 413 9.08 4.73 -6.93
N GLY A 414 9.91 4.19 -6.04
CA GLY A 414 11.34 4.52 -5.98
C GLY A 414 11.70 5.81 -5.25
N ALA A 415 10.71 6.60 -4.80
CA ALA A 415 10.95 7.74 -3.92
C ALA A 415 11.61 7.28 -2.62
N LYS A 416 12.50 8.10 -2.08
CA LYS A 416 13.13 7.85 -0.78
C LYS A 416 12.54 8.77 0.28
N ARG A 417 12.06 8.21 1.39
CA ARG A 417 11.69 9.05 2.51
C ARG A 417 12.89 9.84 2.99
N ILE A 418 12.68 11.11 3.33
CA ILE A 418 13.66 12.03 3.87
C ILE A 418 13.20 12.58 5.22
N ILE A 419 14.05 13.33 5.91
CA ILE A 419 13.66 13.95 7.17
C ILE A 419 12.57 15.01 6.94
N ALA A 420 11.48 14.89 7.70
CA ALA A 420 10.49 15.94 7.90
C ALA A 420 10.09 15.94 9.38
N THR A 421 10.30 17.06 10.06
CA THR A 421 9.93 17.25 11.47
C THR A 421 9.16 18.54 11.63
N SER A 422 8.29 18.61 12.64
CA SER A 422 7.54 19.80 12.99
C SER A 422 7.88 20.24 14.41
N ASN A 423 7.88 21.55 14.69
CA ASN A 423 7.93 22.12 16.02
C ASN A 423 6.54 22.48 16.58
N ASP A 424 5.46 22.09 15.87
CA ASP A 424 4.07 22.25 16.30
C ASP A 424 3.39 20.86 16.31
N ASP A 425 2.90 20.42 17.44
CA ASP A 425 2.25 19.11 17.64
C ASP A 425 0.98 18.93 16.82
N ASN A 426 0.35 20.02 16.38
CA ASN A 426 -0.83 19.97 15.52
C ASN A 426 -0.49 19.85 14.02
N LEU A 427 0.78 19.98 13.64
CA LEU A 427 1.24 19.83 12.26
C LEU A 427 2.04 18.54 12.12
N LEU A 428 1.39 17.49 11.60
CA LEU A 428 2.04 16.23 11.29
C LEU A 428 2.61 16.28 9.87
N ALA A 429 3.84 15.79 9.67
CA ALA A 429 4.47 15.86 8.36
C ALA A 429 5.26 14.61 8.00
N THR A 430 5.35 14.34 6.69
CA THR A 430 6.31 13.41 6.08
C THR A 430 6.82 14.00 4.76
N ALA A 431 8.00 13.57 4.32
CA ALA A 431 8.56 14.03 3.05
C ALA A 431 9.30 12.92 2.32
N CYS A 432 9.24 12.98 0.99
CA CYS A 432 9.95 12.06 0.11
C CYS A 432 10.67 12.81 -1.02
N LEU A 433 11.85 12.31 -1.39
CA LEU A 433 12.58 12.70 -2.58
C LEU A 433 12.25 11.71 -3.70
N ASN A 434 11.58 12.17 -4.74
CA ASN A 434 11.21 11.39 -5.92
C ASN A 434 12.40 11.10 -6.83
N PRO A 435 12.33 10.04 -7.67
CA PRO A 435 13.38 9.72 -8.63
C PRO A 435 13.66 10.84 -9.66
N ASP A 436 12.68 11.71 -9.91
CA ASP A 436 12.83 12.87 -10.82
C ASP A 436 13.47 14.11 -10.14
N GLY A 437 13.92 13.97 -8.89
CA GLY A 437 14.55 15.04 -8.10
C GLY A 437 13.56 15.99 -7.42
N LYS A 438 12.25 15.79 -7.57
CA LYS A 438 11.27 16.59 -6.85
C LYS A 438 11.07 16.10 -5.43
N VAL A 439 10.91 17.04 -4.53
CA VAL A 439 10.54 16.78 -3.12
C VAL A 439 9.04 16.93 -2.97
N ALA A 440 8.40 15.94 -2.36
CA ALA A 440 7.01 15.98 -1.93
C ALA A 440 6.98 16.08 -0.39
N VAL A 441 6.38 17.15 0.14
CA VAL A 441 6.18 17.35 1.59
C VAL A 441 4.68 17.34 1.86
N VAL A 442 4.21 16.37 2.62
CA VAL A 442 2.81 16.25 3.05
C VAL A 442 2.69 16.76 4.47
N VAL A 443 1.75 17.68 4.70
CA VAL A 443 1.50 18.31 6.01
C VAL A 443 0.02 18.19 6.34
N LEU A 444 -0.31 17.62 7.50
CA LEU A 444 -1.66 17.50 8.04
C LEU A 444 -1.82 18.42 9.24
N ASN A 445 -2.85 19.27 9.23
CA ASN A 445 -3.27 20.05 10.40
C ASN A 445 -4.35 19.28 11.16
N VAL A 446 -3.98 18.68 12.30
CA VAL A 446 -4.91 18.00 13.23
C VAL A 446 -5.47 18.96 14.29
N GLY A 447 -5.04 20.22 14.30
CA GLY A 447 -5.55 21.25 15.19
C GLY A 447 -6.95 21.70 14.81
N ASN A 448 -7.62 22.35 15.76
CA ASN A 448 -8.98 22.89 15.59
C ASN A 448 -9.01 24.32 15.06
N GLN A 449 -7.85 24.89 14.72
CA GLN A 449 -7.70 26.26 14.20
C GLN A 449 -6.86 26.27 12.94
N GLU A 450 -7.04 27.34 12.16
CA GLU A 450 -6.16 27.68 11.06
C GLU A 450 -4.76 27.99 11.57
N THR A 451 -3.73 27.42 10.93
CA THR A 451 -2.34 27.59 11.32
C THR A 451 -1.52 28.22 10.21
N LEU A 452 -0.93 29.38 10.47
CA LEU A 452 0.10 29.96 9.63
C LEU A 452 1.43 29.30 9.96
N PHE A 453 2.05 28.65 8.96
CA PHE A 453 3.29 27.91 9.13
C PHE A 453 4.22 28.09 7.95
N GLN A 454 5.40 27.52 8.02
CA GLN A 454 6.37 27.47 6.93
C GLN A 454 6.96 26.06 6.74
N VAL A 455 7.28 25.72 5.49
CA VAL A 455 8.17 24.62 5.17
C VAL A 455 9.57 25.19 4.96
N TRP A 456 10.51 24.76 5.78
CA TRP A 456 11.90 25.22 5.78
C TRP A 456 12.84 24.13 5.29
N THR A 457 13.72 24.47 4.38
CA THR A 457 14.80 23.61 3.88
C THR A 457 15.91 24.46 3.29
N ASP A 458 17.16 24.03 3.42
CA ASP A 458 18.34 24.67 2.82
C ASP A 458 18.38 26.20 3.02
N LYS A 459 18.15 26.66 4.25
CA LYS A 459 18.16 28.09 4.65
C LYS A 459 17.16 28.95 3.88
N LYS A 460 16.06 28.37 3.39
CA LYS A 460 14.96 29.05 2.75
C LYS A 460 13.64 28.52 3.31
N ALA A 461 12.60 29.30 3.25
CA ALA A 461 11.26 28.90 3.70
C ALA A 461 10.17 29.32 2.72
N VAL A 462 9.13 28.53 2.63
CA VAL A 462 7.87 28.87 1.97
C VAL A 462 6.76 28.91 3.00
N LYS A 463 6.03 30.04 3.07
CA LYS A 463 4.94 30.25 4.04
C LYS A 463 3.59 29.87 3.46
N ALA A 464 2.73 29.24 4.25
CA ALA A 464 1.37 28.91 3.90
C ALA A 464 0.46 28.95 5.13
N THR A 465 -0.84 29.06 4.87
CA THR A 465 -1.88 28.96 5.89
C THR A 465 -2.67 27.68 5.65
N LEU A 466 -2.75 26.83 6.66
CA LEU A 466 -3.48 25.58 6.62
C LEU A 466 -4.75 25.70 7.47
N PRO A 467 -5.96 25.62 6.89
CA PRO A 467 -7.19 25.57 7.67
C PRO A 467 -7.15 24.43 8.72
N SER A 468 -7.97 24.51 9.75
CA SER A 468 -8.24 23.35 10.61
C SER A 468 -8.82 22.22 9.75
N GLN A 469 -8.62 20.97 10.16
CA GLN A 469 -9.13 19.80 9.43
C GLN A 469 -8.69 19.82 7.96
N SER A 470 -7.40 19.93 7.69
CA SER A 470 -6.89 19.99 6.32
C SER A 470 -5.53 19.31 6.15
N ILE A 471 -5.28 18.89 4.93
CA ILE A 471 -4.00 18.31 4.49
C ILE A 471 -3.51 19.07 3.25
N ALA A 472 -2.21 19.34 3.20
CA ALA A 472 -1.57 19.94 2.03
C ALA A 472 -0.35 19.15 1.59
N THR A 473 -0.05 19.24 0.28
CA THR A 473 1.20 18.73 -0.29
C THR A 473 1.94 19.83 -1.01
N PHE A 474 3.21 20.01 -0.68
CA PHE A 474 4.13 20.94 -1.31
C PHE A 474 5.10 20.17 -2.20
N ILE A 475 5.26 20.64 -3.45
CA ILE A 475 6.15 20.03 -4.45
C ILE A 475 7.13 21.08 -4.94
N PHE A 476 8.41 20.79 -4.85
CA PHE A 476 9.48 21.65 -5.34
C PHE A 476 10.67 20.87 -5.86
N ASN A 477 11.46 21.49 -6.71
CA ASN A 477 12.73 20.92 -7.19
C ASN A 477 13.83 21.17 -6.15
N HIS A 478 14.76 20.22 -6.08
CA HIS A 478 15.97 20.33 -5.25
C HIS A 478 17.20 20.33 -6.12
#